data_5a318e734f3eeb92348da2f81ed284dd
#
_entry.id   5a318e734f3eeb92348da2f81ed284dd
#
_cell.length_a   1.000
_cell.length_b   1.000
_cell.length_c   1.000
_cell.angle_alpha   90.00
_cell.angle_beta   90.00
_cell.angle_gamma   90.00
#
_symmetry.space_group_name_H-M   'P 1'
#
loop_
_entity.id
_entity.type
_entity.pdbx_description
1 polymer ?
#
loop_
_entity_poly.entity_id
_entity_poly.type
_entity_poly.pdbx_seq_one_letter_code
_entity_poly.pdbx_strand_id
1 'polypeptide(L)'
;MALEYVKSQKGHDLLVHNGFTFRREREHNGVIYWRCTEYRIAKCSGRVNVMDGRIFKSTSHNHVPDPAKIQVRTVIHKIKERATTTQEVTHQIIASSTTLLSSAVCGQLPSVSLMKRTLQRARQQVDQPPPNPTSLTELEFPEKYTKTIDEHPFLLYDSGPSNDRILLFTTQRNLDLMAQSDHWFADGTFKSAPQLFTQVYTIHALKYHTVIPTI
;
A
#
# COMPACT_ATOMS: atom_id res chain seq x y z
N MET A 1 27.91 7.51 -18.67
CA MET A 1 27.28 7.04 -17.41
C MET A 1 25.78 7.06 -17.60
N ALA A 2 25.08 6.02 -17.16
CA ALA A 2 23.62 6.02 -17.17
C ALA A 2 23.08 7.08 -16.19
N LEU A 3 21.96 7.70 -16.54
CA LEU A 3 21.28 8.64 -15.64
C LEU A 3 20.62 7.87 -14.51
N GLU A 4 20.75 8.35 -13.28
CA GLU A 4 20.11 7.79 -12.10
C GLU A 4 18.85 8.58 -11.76
N TYR A 5 17.77 7.86 -11.38
CA TYR A 5 16.50 8.47 -11.02
C TYR A 5 15.97 7.91 -9.70
N VAL A 6 15.29 8.76 -8.94
CA VAL A 6 14.52 8.37 -7.74
C VAL A 6 13.11 8.93 -7.84
N LYS A 7 12.14 8.27 -7.21
CA LYS A 7 10.76 8.74 -7.22
C LYS A 7 10.52 9.85 -6.19
N SER A 8 9.78 10.86 -6.58
CA SER A 8 9.23 11.86 -5.65
C SER A 8 8.10 11.26 -4.81
N GLN A 9 7.62 11.97 -3.78
CA GLN A 9 6.45 11.54 -2.99
C GLN A 9 5.20 11.32 -3.84
N LYS A 10 5.06 12.05 -4.95
CA LYS A 10 3.94 11.96 -5.91
C LYS A 10 4.19 10.96 -7.06
N GLY A 11 5.28 10.19 -7.02
CA GLY A 11 5.62 9.18 -8.03
C GLY A 11 6.36 9.71 -9.27
N HIS A 12 6.60 11.01 -9.40
CA HIS A 12 7.35 11.57 -10.54
C HIS A 12 8.85 11.25 -10.41
N ASP A 13 9.52 11.08 -11.55
CA ASP A 13 10.96 10.89 -11.58
C ASP A 13 11.71 12.17 -11.19
N LEU A 14 12.72 12.00 -10.36
CA LEU A 14 13.70 13.01 -10.03
C LEU A 14 15.06 12.52 -10.51
N LEU A 15 15.75 13.32 -11.31
CA LEU A 15 17.12 13.04 -11.71
C LEU A 15 18.04 13.21 -10.51
N VAL A 16 18.96 12.25 -10.32
CA VAL A 16 20.03 12.32 -9.32
C VAL A 16 21.34 12.65 -10.01
N HIS A 17 22.04 13.67 -9.52
CA HIS A 17 23.37 14.02 -10.03
C HIS A 17 24.20 14.68 -8.91
N ASN A 18 25.41 14.16 -8.68
CA ASN A 18 26.34 14.66 -7.67
C ASN A 18 25.74 14.85 -6.27
N GLY A 19 24.85 13.92 -5.83
CA GLY A 19 24.20 14.00 -4.51
C GLY A 19 23.06 14.99 -4.41
N PHE A 20 22.63 15.57 -5.52
CA PHE A 20 21.48 16.45 -5.61
C PHE A 20 20.33 15.79 -6.38
N THR A 21 19.11 16.21 -6.10
CA THR A 21 17.92 15.79 -6.85
C THR A 21 17.35 16.94 -7.65
N PHE A 22 16.90 16.62 -8.85
CA PHE A 22 16.33 17.60 -9.78
C PHE A 22 14.98 17.13 -10.26
N ARG A 23 14.05 18.06 -10.44
CA ARG A 23 12.76 17.82 -11.08
C ARG A 23 12.79 18.29 -12.52
N ARG A 24 12.11 17.60 -13.40
CA ARG A 24 11.90 18.02 -14.79
C ARG A 24 11.15 19.33 -14.81
N GLU A 25 11.68 20.34 -15.49
CA GLU A 25 11.10 21.66 -15.63
C GLU A 25 10.41 21.82 -16.98
N ARG A 26 11.12 21.52 -18.06
CA ARG A 26 10.64 21.62 -19.43
C ARG A 26 11.49 20.75 -20.38
N GLU A 27 11.01 20.59 -21.59
CA GLU A 27 11.77 20.05 -22.73
C GLU A 27 11.65 21.00 -23.91
N HIS A 28 12.74 21.19 -24.64
CA HIS A 28 12.77 22.00 -25.85
C HIS A 28 13.88 21.49 -26.76
N ASN A 29 13.57 21.26 -28.05
CA ASN A 29 14.51 20.78 -29.06
C ASN A 29 15.37 19.57 -28.63
N GLY A 30 14.75 18.55 -28.03
CA GLY A 30 15.45 17.35 -27.56
C GLY A 30 16.25 17.54 -26.27
N VAL A 31 16.29 18.75 -25.72
CA VAL A 31 16.96 19.06 -24.45
C VAL A 31 15.94 19.03 -23.31
N ILE A 32 16.21 18.22 -22.28
CA ILE A 32 15.41 18.18 -21.06
C ILE A 32 16.10 19.03 -19.99
N TYR A 33 15.39 20.03 -19.50
CA TYR A 33 15.86 20.95 -18.47
C TYR A 33 15.39 20.49 -17.10
N TRP A 34 16.31 20.27 -16.20
CA TRP A 34 16.08 19.84 -14.84
C TRP A 34 16.49 20.94 -13.86
N ARG A 35 15.65 21.16 -12.83
CA ARG A 35 15.85 22.16 -11.79
C ARG A 35 15.98 21.51 -10.42
N CYS A 36 16.91 21.99 -9.60
CA CYS A 36 17.11 21.52 -8.24
C CYS A 36 15.80 21.49 -7.45
N THR A 37 15.55 20.42 -6.70
CA THR A 37 14.32 20.31 -5.87
C THR A 37 14.26 21.34 -4.75
N GLU A 38 15.42 21.82 -4.28
CA GLU A 38 15.54 22.83 -3.21
C GLU A 38 15.38 24.26 -3.69
N TYR A 39 14.95 24.47 -4.94
CA TYR A 39 14.83 25.82 -5.54
C TYR A 39 13.89 26.76 -4.78
N ARG A 40 12.87 26.23 -4.08
CA ARG A 40 11.94 27.03 -3.27
C ARG A 40 12.47 27.31 -1.87
N ILE A 41 13.02 26.29 -1.21
CA ILE A 41 13.44 26.33 0.20
C ILE A 41 14.78 27.05 0.31
N ALA A 42 15.80 26.55 -0.41
CA ALA A 42 17.14 27.13 -0.40
C ALA A 42 17.36 28.21 -1.48
N LYS A 43 16.30 28.59 -2.22
CA LYS A 43 16.39 29.49 -3.39
C LYS A 43 17.50 29.07 -4.38
N CYS A 44 17.71 27.75 -4.51
CA CYS A 44 18.79 27.19 -5.32
C CYS A 44 18.56 27.43 -6.80
N SER A 45 19.58 27.95 -7.48
CA SER A 45 19.60 28.12 -8.93
C SER A 45 20.11 26.92 -9.70
N GLY A 46 20.50 25.83 -9.02
CA GLY A 46 21.06 24.62 -9.59
C GLY A 46 20.18 24.02 -10.69
N ARG A 47 20.80 23.77 -11.84
CA ARG A 47 20.15 23.17 -13.02
C ARG A 47 21.04 22.13 -13.68
N VAL A 48 20.41 21.16 -14.33
CA VAL A 48 21.05 20.17 -15.15
C VAL A 48 20.29 20.10 -16.49
N ASN A 49 21.04 20.08 -17.58
CA ASN A 49 20.48 19.90 -18.92
C ASN A 49 20.93 18.55 -19.47
N VAL A 50 19.96 17.80 -19.96
CA VAL A 50 20.14 16.45 -20.50
C VAL A 50 19.73 16.44 -21.97
N MET A 51 20.57 15.86 -22.83
CA MET A 51 20.28 15.59 -24.22
C MET A 51 20.78 14.18 -24.55
N ASP A 52 20.00 13.40 -25.29
CA ASP A 52 20.30 12.02 -25.69
C ASP A 52 20.77 11.12 -24.51
N GLY A 53 20.10 11.29 -23.34
CA GLY A 53 20.41 10.51 -22.15
C GLY A 53 21.74 10.87 -21.48
N ARG A 54 22.35 12.02 -21.82
CA ARG A 54 23.62 12.49 -21.25
C ARG A 54 23.49 13.89 -20.68
N ILE A 55 24.10 14.11 -19.53
CA ILE A 55 24.24 15.45 -18.96
C ILE A 55 25.34 16.19 -19.72
N PHE A 56 25.01 17.32 -20.32
CA PHE A 56 25.99 18.17 -21.01
C PHE A 56 26.23 19.52 -20.33
N LYS A 57 25.33 19.92 -19.42
CA LYS A 57 25.50 21.15 -18.65
C LYS A 57 24.93 20.98 -17.24
N SER A 58 25.68 21.44 -16.23
CA SER A 58 25.23 21.57 -14.87
C SER A 58 25.68 22.90 -14.29
N THR A 59 24.93 23.44 -13.34
CA THR A 59 25.29 24.67 -12.62
C THR A 59 25.48 24.38 -11.14
N SER A 60 26.26 25.22 -10.47
CA SER A 60 26.56 25.12 -9.06
C SER A 60 25.32 25.27 -8.16
N HIS A 61 25.39 24.70 -6.96
CA HIS A 61 24.37 24.82 -5.92
C HIS A 61 24.85 25.76 -4.79
N ASN A 62 23.90 26.37 -4.11
CA ASN A 62 24.16 27.18 -2.92
C ASN A 62 23.87 26.43 -1.62
N HIS A 63 23.75 25.11 -1.68
CA HIS A 63 23.55 24.21 -0.53
C HIS A 63 24.39 22.92 -0.73
N VAL A 64 24.60 22.21 0.35
CA VAL A 64 25.35 20.95 0.33
C VAL A 64 24.50 19.80 -0.28
N PRO A 65 25.14 18.79 -0.90
CA PRO A 65 24.47 17.58 -1.34
C PRO A 65 23.94 16.78 -0.14
N ASP A 66 22.85 16.07 -0.33
CA ASP A 66 22.24 15.23 0.70
C ASP A 66 21.95 13.80 0.17
N PRO A 67 22.98 12.93 0.10
CA PRO A 67 22.82 11.55 -0.32
C PRO A 67 21.85 10.75 0.58
N ALA A 68 21.79 11.07 1.89
CA ALA A 68 20.90 10.40 2.82
C ALA A 68 19.43 10.65 2.44
N LYS A 69 19.08 11.86 2.07
CA LYS A 69 17.73 12.22 1.58
C LYS A 69 17.34 11.48 0.31
N ILE A 70 18.31 11.26 -0.58
CA ILE A 70 18.12 10.47 -1.81
C ILE A 70 17.81 9.02 -1.43
N GLN A 71 18.62 8.42 -0.54
CA GLN A 71 18.42 7.05 -0.07
C GLN A 71 17.09 6.88 0.66
N VAL A 72 16.67 7.83 1.50
CA VAL A 72 15.34 7.85 2.13
C VAL A 72 14.22 7.76 1.08
N ARG A 73 14.31 8.54 -0.01
CA ARG A 73 13.31 8.48 -1.10
C ARG A 73 13.26 7.10 -1.75
N THR A 74 14.43 6.51 -2.02
CA THR A 74 14.54 5.15 -2.58
C THR A 74 13.90 4.12 -1.66
N VAL A 75 14.18 4.18 -0.36
CA VAL A 75 13.60 3.26 0.64
C VAL A 75 12.08 3.42 0.70
N ILE A 76 11.57 4.66 0.81
CA ILE A 76 10.12 4.92 0.86
C ILE A 76 9.43 4.43 -0.42
N HIS A 77 10.06 4.56 -1.59
CA HIS A 77 9.49 4.03 -2.83
C HIS A 77 9.43 2.50 -2.80
N LYS A 78 10.54 1.83 -2.46
CA LYS A 78 10.61 0.36 -2.37
C LYS A 78 9.60 -0.23 -1.38
N ILE A 79 9.42 0.37 -0.19
CA ILE A 79 8.43 -0.13 0.78
C ILE A 79 7.00 0.07 0.29
N LYS A 80 6.70 1.14 -0.46
CA LYS A 80 5.38 1.33 -1.10
C LYS A 80 5.13 0.27 -2.17
N GLU A 81 6.08 0.06 -3.08
CA GLU A 81 5.98 -0.94 -4.13
C GLU A 81 5.76 -2.33 -3.53
N ARG A 82 6.58 -2.73 -2.55
CA ARG A 82 6.43 -4.00 -1.85
C ARG A 82 5.08 -4.14 -1.14
N ALA A 83 4.58 -3.05 -0.54
CA ALA A 83 3.28 -3.06 0.11
C ALA A 83 2.11 -3.27 -0.86
N THR A 84 2.23 -2.81 -2.11
CA THR A 84 1.18 -2.96 -3.14
C THR A 84 1.27 -4.27 -3.92
N THR A 85 2.43 -4.94 -3.89
CA THR A 85 2.66 -6.20 -4.63
C THR A 85 2.63 -7.43 -3.73
N THR A 86 2.63 -7.28 -2.40
CA THR A 86 2.63 -8.39 -1.45
C THR A 86 1.56 -8.22 -0.38
N GLN A 87 1.18 -9.34 0.26
CA GLN A 87 0.27 -9.36 1.41
C GLN A 87 1.00 -9.25 2.76
N GLU A 88 2.30 -8.96 2.75
CA GLU A 88 3.09 -8.83 3.97
C GLU A 88 2.54 -7.76 4.91
N VAL A 89 2.64 -8.00 6.21
CA VAL A 89 2.21 -7.01 7.21
C VAL A 89 3.08 -5.74 7.10
N THR A 90 2.46 -4.57 7.10
CA THR A 90 3.16 -3.28 6.91
C THR A 90 4.34 -3.08 7.87
N HIS A 91 4.23 -3.57 9.09
CA HIS A 91 5.31 -3.50 10.08
C HIS A 91 6.52 -4.35 9.67
N GLN A 92 6.33 -5.56 9.10
CA GLN A 92 7.42 -6.41 8.61
C GLN A 92 8.14 -5.80 7.41
N ILE A 93 7.38 -5.20 6.47
CA ILE A 93 7.94 -4.49 5.33
C ILE A 93 8.86 -3.35 5.80
N ILE A 94 8.40 -2.53 6.74
CA ILE A 94 9.19 -1.42 7.28
C ILE A 94 10.43 -1.95 7.99
N ALA A 95 10.29 -2.89 8.92
CA ALA A 95 11.39 -3.44 9.71
C ALA A 95 12.49 -4.00 8.80
N SER A 96 12.15 -4.91 7.88
CA SER A 96 13.13 -5.54 6.97
C SER A 96 13.79 -4.54 6.02
N SER A 97 13.10 -3.48 5.63
CA SER A 97 13.65 -2.47 4.72
C SER A 97 14.52 -1.42 5.40
N THR A 98 14.51 -1.34 6.73
CA THR A 98 15.27 -0.35 7.49
C THR A 98 16.47 -0.92 8.26
N THR A 99 16.61 -2.24 8.33
CA THR A 99 17.62 -2.93 9.17
C THR A 99 19.07 -2.59 8.79
N LEU A 100 19.36 -2.38 7.50
CA LEU A 100 20.74 -2.18 7.00
C LEU A 100 21.02 -0.71 6.60
N LEU A 101 20.21 0.24 7.04
CA LEU A 101 20.39 1.63 6.71
C LEU A 101 21.40 2.30 7.66
N SER A 102 22.15 3.29 7.13
CA SER A 102 23.04 4.10 7.95
C SER A 102 22.25 4.99 8.92
N SER A 103 22.87 5.39 10.02
CA SER A 103 22.28 6.30 11.01
C SER A 103 21.82 7.64 10.38
N ALA A 104 22.57 8.16 9.41
CA ALA A 104 22.22 9.38 8.68
C ALA A 104 20.90 9.22 7.90
N VAL A 105 20.65 8.06 7.31
CA VAL A 105 19.40 7.76 6.60
C VAL A 105 18.28 7.50 7.60
N CYS A 106 18.52 6.73 8.66
CA CYS A 106 17.54 6.46 9.70
C CYS A 106 17.04 7.76 10.36
N GLY A 107 17.91 8.71 10.61
CA GLY A 107 17.56 10.00 11.20
C GLY A 107 16.68 10.88 10.30
N GLN A 108 16.64 10.62 9.00
CA GLN A 108 15.81 11.34 8.03
C GLN A 108 14.54 10.57 7.62
N LEU A 109 14.37 9.31 8.06
CA LEU A 109 13.15 8.56 7.79
C LEU A 109 11.94 9.19 8.49
N PRO A 110 10.76 9.15 7.86
CA PRO A 110 9.52 9.46 8.55
C PRO A 110 9.30 8.50 9.73
N SER A 111 8.54 8.92 10.73
CA SER A 111 8.18 8.04 11.83
C SER A 111 7.49 6.76 11.34
N VAL A 112 7.64 5.67 12.08
CA VAL A 112 7.04 4.36 11.74
C VAL A 112 5.54 4.47 11.53
N SER A 113 4.85 5.30 12.34
CA SER A 113 3.40 5.53 12.21
C SER A 113 3.04 6.22 10.89
N LEU A 114 3.84 7.19 10.43
CA LEU A 114 3.65 7.83 9.13
C LEU A 114 3.94 6.88 7.97
N MET A 115 4.98 6.06 8.08
CA MET A 115 5.28 5.04 7.08
C MET A 115 4.14 4.02 6.97
N LYS A 116 3.65 3.47 8.10
CA LYS A 116 2.48 2.55 8.12
C LYS A 116 1.28 3.18 7.42
N ARG A 117 0.94 4.42 7.76
CA ARG A 117 -0.18 5.15 7.15
C ARG A 117 0.02 5.36 5.64
N THR A 118 1.26 5.61 5.22
CA THR A 118 1.63 5.75 3.81
C THR A 118 1.42 4.43 3.04
N LEU A 119 1.83 3.29 3.62
CA LEU A 119 1.65 1.97 3.02
C LEU A 119 0.17 1.57 2.95
N GLN A 120 -0.61 1.83 4.01
CA GLN A 120 -2.05 1.59 4.00
C GLN A 120 -2.75 2.37 2.89
N ARG A 121 -2.43 3.67 2.72
CA ARG A 121 -2.98 4.49 1.64
C ARG A 121 -2.56 3.98 0.25
N ALA A 122 -1.31 3.53 0.10
CA ALA A 122 -0.85 2.96 -1.17
C ALA A 122 -1.63 1.69 -1.52
N ARG A 123 -1.88 0.80 -0.57
CA ARG A 123 -2.73 -0.38 -0.75
C ARG A 123 -4.17 -0.01 -1.13
N GLN A 124 -4.77 0.93 -0.40
CA GLN A 124 -6.12 1.40 -0.70
C GLN A 124 -6.26 2.01 -2.10
N GLN A 125 -5.20 2.64 -2.63
CA GLN A 125 -5.22 3.18 -4.00
C GLN A 125 -5.19 2.09 -5.08
N VAL A 126 -4.53 0.96 -4.82
CA VAL A 126 -4.47 -0.18 -5.75
C VAL A 126 -5.73 -1.02 -5.65
N ASP A 127 -6.18 -1.27 -4.44
CA ASP A 127 -7.36 -2.06 -4.14
C ASP A 127 -8.49 -1.16 -3.60
N GLN A 128 -9.00 -0.30 -4.49
CA GLN A 128 -10.13 0.56 -4.14
C GLN A 128 -11.37 -0.31 -3.91
N PRO A 129 -11.90 -0.34 -2.66
CA PRO A 129 -13.19 -0.96 -2.42
C PRO A 129 -14.27 -0.24 -3.22
N PRO A 130 -15.36 -0.92 -3.60
CA PRO A 130 -16.52 -0.25 -4.17
C PRO A 130 -17.05 0.81 -3.19
N PRO A 131 -17.74 1.83 -3.68
CA PRO A 131 -18.39 2.79 -2.80
C PRO A 131 -19.32 2.07 -1.81
N ASN A 132 -19.37 2.57 -0.57
CA ASN A 132 -20.28 1.98 0.42
C ASN A 132 -21.72 2.03 -0.09
N PRO A 133 -22.43 0.90 -0.14
CA PRO A 133 -23.81 0.89 -0.54
C PRO A 133 -24.69 1.65 0.48
N THR A 134 -25.78 2.21 0.03
CA THR A 134 -26.73 2.94 0.88
C THR A 134 -27.83 2.05 1.45
N SER A 135 -28.03 0.87 0.85
CA SER A 135 -29.01 -0.13 1.26
C SER A 135 -28.51 -1.56 1.02
N LEU A 136 -29.13 -2.55 1.69
CA LEU A 136 -28.86 -3.97 1.45
C LEU A 136 -29.27 -4.44 0.06
N THR A 137 -30.23 -3.75 -0.55
CA THR A 137 -30.71 -4.06 -1.90
C THR A 137 -29.72 -3.62 -2.99
N GLU A 138 -28.92 -2.56 -2.72
CA GLU A 138 -27.91 -2.04 -3.63
C GLU A 138 -26.51 -2.67 -3.40
N LEU A 139 -26.37 -3.49 -2.37
CA LEU A 139 -25.11 -4.11 -2.05
C LEU A 139 -24.73 -5.16 -3.11
N GLU A 140 -23.69 -4.87 -3.87
CA GLU A 140 -23.10 -5.79 -4.84
C GLU A 140 -21.71 -6.23 -4.38
N PHE A 141 -21.39 -7.50 -4.58
CA PHE A 141 -20.08 -8.05 -4.27
C PHE A 141 -19.28 -8.23 -5.56
N PRO A 142 -18.21 -7.42 -5.78
CA PRO A 142 -17.23 -7.76 -6.81
C PRO A 142 -16.67 -9.16 -6.59
N GLU A 143 -16.43 -9.89 -7.66
CA GLU A 143 -15.99 -11.30 -7.62
C GLU A 143 -14.80 -11.55 -6.68
N LYS A 144 -13.86 -10.60 -6.62
CA LYS A 144 -12.68 -10.67 -5.72
C LYS A 144 -13.02 -10.75 -4.22
N TYR A 145 -14.23 -10.35 -3.80
CA TYR A 145 -14.69 -10.46 -2.39
C TYR A 145 -15.54 -11.70 -2.13
N THR A 146 -15.87 -12.45 -3.17
CA THR A 146 -16.61 -13.72 -3.04
C THR A 146 -15.70 -14.94 -2.98
N LYS A 147 -14.39 -14.75 -3.10
CA LYS A 147 -13.36 -15.78 -3.11
C LYS A 147 -12.29 -15.53 -2.05
N THR A 148 -11.60 -16.59 -1.66
CA THR A 148 -10.37 -16.53 -0.87
C THR A 148 -9.19 -16.07 -1.73
N ILE A 149 -8.02 -15.81 -1.08
CA ILE A 149 -6.77 -15.49 -1.78
C ILE A 149 -6.34 -16.62 -2.74
N ASP A 150 -6.68 -17.87 -2.40
CA ASP A 150 -6.38 -19.06 -3.22
C ASP A 150 -7.50 -19.38 -4.25
N GLU A 151 -8.33 -18.37 -4.58
CA GLU A 151 -9.41 -18.45 -5.57
C GLU A 151 -10.55 -19.46 -5.23
N HIS A 152 -10.62 -19.97 -4.01
CA HIS A 152 -11.73 -20.82 -3.57
C HIS A 152 -12.98 -19.99 -3.24
N PRO A 153 -14.19 -20.48 -3.52
CA PRO A 153 -15.43 -19.82 -3.11
C PRO A 153 -15.44 -19.54 -1.61
N PHE A 154 -15.82 -18.30 -1.22
CA PHE A 154 -15.90 -17.85 0.16
C PHE A 154 -17.27 -17.29 0.54
N LEU A 155 -17.94 -16.56 -0.35
CA LEU A 155 -19.38 -16.26 -0.21
C LEU A 155 -20.18 -17.50 -0.59
N LEU A 156 -20.56 -18.29 0.42
CA LEU A 156 -21.29 -19.54 0.23
C LEU A 156 -22.77 -19.31 -0.12
N TYR A 157 -23.39 -18.34 0.53
CA TYR A 157 -24.81 -18.05 0.37
C TYR A 157 -25.10 -16.56 0.46
N ASP A 158 -26.00 -16.13 -0.38
CA ASP A 158 -26.58 -14.79 -0.40
C ASP A 158 -28.08 -14.93 -0.66
N SER A 159 -28.92 -14.48 0.26
CA SER A 159 -30.38 -14.54 0.10
C SER A 159 -30.93 -13.60 -0.98
N GLY A 160 -30.03 -12.80 -1.59
CA GLY A 160 -30.38 -11.84 -2.61
C GLY A 160 -30.72 -10.45 -2.07
N PRO A 161 -30.90 -9.48 -2.96
CA PRO A 161 -31.17 -8.08 -2.61
C PRO A 161 -32.54 -7.94 -1.93
N SER A 162 -32.50 -7.77 -0.61
CA SER A 162 -33.68 -7.56 0.23
C SER A 162 -33.30 -6.74 1.47
N ASN A 163 -34.31 -6.22 2.20
CA ASN A 163 -34.05 -5.52 3.46
C ASN A 163 -33.62 -6.47 4.59
N ASP A 164 -33.93 -7.75 4.47
CA ASP A 164 -33.58 -8.82 5.42
C ASP A 164 -32.51 -9.75 4.82
N ARG A 165 -31.51 -9.18 4.14
CA ARG A 165 -30.48 -9.91 3.43
C ARG A 165 -29.56 -10.66 4.40
N ILE A 166 -29.34 -11.95 4.09
CA ILE A 166 -28.44 -12.83 4.84
C ILE A 166 -27.28 -13.22 3.94
N LEU A 167 -26.07 -13.08 4.46
CA LEU A 167 -24.82 -13.46 3.79
C LEU A 167 -24.12 -14.49 4.64
N LEU A 168 -23.64 -15.57 4.01
CA LEU A 168 -22.87 -16.60 4.66
C LEU A 168 -21.49 -16.75 4.00
N PHE A 169 -20.45 -16.45 4.77
CA PHE A 169 -19.05 -16.54 4.32
C PHE A 169 -18.36 -17.73 4.96
N THR A 170 -17.99 -18.70 4.15
CA THR A 170 -17.21 -19.88 4.58
C THR A 170 -16.62 -20.57 3.36
N THR A 171 -15.75 -21.55 3.59
CA THR A 171 -15.20 -22.42 2.53
C THR A 171 -15.69 -23.85 2.74
N GLN A 172 -15.65 -24.66 1.68
CA GLN A 172 -15.98 -26.09 1.78
C GLN A 172 -15.11 -26.80 2.84
N ARG A 173 -13.81 -26.43 2.91
CA ARG A 173 -12.89 -26.96 3.93
C ARG A 173 -13.36 -26.66 5.35
N ASN A 174 -13.90 -25.48 5.60
CA ASN A 174 -14.42 -25.12 6.91
C ASN A 174 -15.72 -25.88 7.24
N LEU A 175 -16.59 -26.11 6.25
CA LEU A 175 -17.78 -26.94 6.44
C LEU A 175 -17.41 -28.39 6.75
N ASP A 176 -16.43 -28.95 6.05
CA ASP A 176 -15.94 -30.30 6.32
C ASP A 176 -15.33 -30.40 7.73
N LEU A 177 -14.63 -29.37 8.18
CA LEU A 177 -14.10 -29.29 9.54
C LEU A 177 -15.23 -29.26 10.58
N MET A 178 -16.26 -28.46 10.35
CA MET A 178 -17.44 -28.40 11.21
C MET A 178 -18.14 -29.77 11.30
N ALA A 179 -18.35 -30.42 10.15
CA ALA A 179 -18.99 -31.74 10.09
C ALA A 179 -18.22 -32.82 10.88
N GLN A 180 -16.89 -32.65 11.01
CA GLN A 180 -16.02 -33.58 11.76
C GLN A 180 -15.80 -33.16 13.22
N SER A 181 -16.45 -32.09 13.70
CA SER A 181 -16.24 -31.53 15.03
C SER A 181 -17.44 -31.83 15.92
N ASP A 182 -17.16 -32.29 17.15
CA ASP A 182 -18.20 -32.66 18.10
C ASP A 182 -18.88 -31.45 18.77
N HIS A 183 -18.18 -30.30 18.81
CA HIS A 183 -18.67 -29.10 19.48
C HIS A 183 -18.52 -27.87 18.61
N TRP A 184 -19.55 -27.05 18.57
CA TRP A 184 -19.58 -25.77 17.92
C TRP A 184 -19.91 -24.67 18.94
N PHE A 185 -19.26 -23.53 18.78
CA PHE A 185 -19.55 -22.33 19.55
C PHE A 185 -20.05 -21.24 18.60
N ALA A 186 -21.04 -20.50 19.00
CA ALA A 186 -21.60 -19.44 18.20
C ALA A 186 -21.64 -18.15 19.01
N ASP A 187 -21.24 -17.03 18.38
CA ASP A 187 -21.25 -15.71 19.00
C ASP A 187 -21.77 -14.65 18.03
N GLY A 188 -22.55 -13.74 18.56
CA GLY A 188 -23.15 -12.64 17.81
C GLY A 188 -22.62 -11.28 18.27
N THR A 189 -21.96 -10.55 17.38
CA THR A 189 -21.38 -9.24 17.65
C THR A 189 -22.16 -8.14 16.95
N PHE A 190 -22.70 -7.17 17.70
CA PHE A 190 -23.47 -6.04 17.17
C PHE A 190 -22.60 -4.84 16.80
N LYS A 191 -21.60 -4.50 17.66
CA LYS A 191 -20.80 -3.29 17.48
C LYS A 191 -19.81 -3.33 16.30
N SER A 192 -19.43 -4.52 15.85
CA SER A 192 -18.53 -4.72 14.71
C SER A 192 -19.29 -4.99 13.41
N ALA A 193 -20.63 -5.07 13.45
CA ALA A 193 -21.42 -5.25 12.25
C ALA A 193 -21.26 -4.04 11.31
N PRO A 194 -21.13 -4.26 9.98
CA PRO A 194 -21.19 -3.17 9.01
C PRO A 194 -22.49 -2.40 9.13
N GLN A 195 -22.48 -1.11 8.81
CA GLN A 195 -23.59 -0.18 9.06
C GLN A 195 -24.97 -0.65 8.55
N LEU A 196 -25.01 -1.44 7.48
CA LEU A 196 -26.26 -1.96 6.90
C LEU A 196 -26.76 -3.25 7.55
N PHE A 197 -25.92 -3.92 8.36
CA PHE A 197 -26.25 -5.18 9.03
C PHE A 197 -26.44 -4.96 10.52
N THR A 198 -27.39 -5.67 11.09
CA THR A 198 -27.68 -5.60 12.52
C THR A 198 -26.60 -6.31 13.35
N GLN A 199 -26.08 -7.42 12.82
CA GLN A 199 -25.20 -8.32 13.58
C GLN A 199 -24.25 -9.06 12.65
N VAL A 200 -23.02 -9.30 13.13
CA VAL A 200 -22.13 -10.34 12.61
C VAL A 200 -22.25 -11.55 13.52
N TYR A 201 -22.60 -12.68 12.97
CA TYR A 201 -22.72 -13.94 13.68
C TYR A 201 -21.58 -14.85 13.23
N THR A 202 -20.82 -15.37 14.20
CA THR A 202 -19.66 -16.24 13.90
C THR A 202 -19.90 -17.62 14.52
N ILE A 203 -19.51 -18.68 13.77
CA ILE A 203 -19.56 -20.06 14.24
C ILE A 203 -18.11 -20.58 14.24
N HIS A 204 -17.75 -21.21 15.35
CA HIS A 204 -16.43 -21.78 15.60
C HIS A 204 -16.58 -23.26 15.86
N ALA A 205 -15.71 -24.08 15.31
CA ALA A 205 -15.63 -25.51 15.58
C ALA A 205 -14.48 -25.83 16.55
N LEU A 206 -14.72 -26.71 17.50
CA LEU A 206 -13.67 -27.25 18.37
C LEU A 206 -13.05 -28.49 17.72
N LYS A 207 -11.80 -28.40 17.35
CA LYS A 207 -11.03 -29.51 16.78
C LYS A 207 -9.61 -29.51 17.32
N TYR A 208 -9.08 -30.67 17.67
CA TYR A 208 -7.73 -30.84 18.22
C TYR A 208 -7.45 -29.90 19.41
N HIS A 209 -8.38 -29.75 20.34
CA HIS A 209 -8.31 -28.83 21.48
C HIS A 209 -8.15 -27.34 21.10
N THR A 210 -8.46 -26.98 19.87
CA THR A 210 -8.38 -25.59 19.37
C THR A 210 -9.74 -25.16 18.84
N VAL A 211 -10.14 -23.93 19.20
CA VAL A 211 -11.33 -23.29 18.64
C VAL A 211 -10.94 -22.61 17.34
N ILE A 212 -11.55 -23.04 16.23
CA ILE A 212 -11.25 -22.62 14.87
C ILE A 212 -12.46 -21.88 14.32
N PRO A 213 -12.34 -20.60 13.90
CA PRO A 213 -13.43 -19.90 13.23
C PRO A 213 -13.73 -20.57 11.88
N THR A 214 -15.02 -20.85 11.63
CA THR A 214 -15.47 -21.62 10.45
C THR A 214 -16.47 -20.85 9.59
N ILE A 215 -17.32 -20.03 10.20
CA ILE A 215 -18.32 -19.20 9.52
C ILE A 215 -18.30 -17.81 10.14
#